data_2c0557bc2d0716ac70d9f7f8e1cf16c2
#
_entry.id   2c0557bc2d0716ac70d9f7f8e1cf16c2
#
_cell.length_a   1.000
_cell.length_b   1.000
_cell.length_c   1.000
_cell.angle_alpha   90.00
_cell.angle_beta   90.00
_cell.angle_gamma   90.00
#
_symmetry.space_group_name_H-M   'P 1'
#
loop_
_entity.id
_entity.type
_entity.pdbx_description
1 polymer ?
#
loop_
_entity_poly.entity_id
_entity_poly.type
_entity_poly.pdbx_seq_one_letter_code
_entity_poly.pdbx_strand_id
1 'polypeptide(L)'
;MEAELFHAGARAAEWLRPLIRRAGGPLRCENVVVLGEVPGVRHRDLFAWPHWALKNLYGPVGIMVGKFHEGEEETARGGEPVPAAPVSFLPVRAAVRRRDPAFLHATPGLAVALASAEDDGRDVFAHVPHDWQELRAWTKRLRRPERPSTGSETTWASRSWPGS
;
A
#
# COMPACT_ATOMS: atom_id res chain seq x y z
N MET A 1 8.77 15.98 -8.02
CA MET A 1 9.11 15.24 -6.81
C MET A 1 8.16 14.06 -6.52
N GLU A 2 6.81 14.22 -6.38
CA GLU A 2 5.89 13.06 -6.27
C GLU A 2 6.06 12.08 -7.45
N ALA A 3 6.23 12.58 -8.69
CA ALA A 3 6.48 11.76 -9.86
C ALA A 3 7.79 10.98 -9.76
N GLU A 4 8.85 11.61 -9.29
CA GLU A 4 10.15 10.96 -9.11
C GLU A 4 10.08 9.86 -8.06
N LEU A 5 9.39 10.09 -6.93
CA LEU A 5 9.14 9.07 -5.93
C LEU A 5 8.33 7.89 -6.49
N PHE A 6 7.29 8.19 -7.26
CA PHE A 6 6.49 7.15 -7.92
C PHE A 6 7.35 6.33 -8.88
N HIS A 7 8.13 6.97 -9.74
CA HIS A 7 9.01 6.28 -10.68
C HIS A 7 10.11 5.47 -9.96
N ALA A 8 10.71 6.02 -8.91
CA ALA A 8 11.70 5.30 -8.12
C ALA A 8 11.09 4.05 -7.46
N GLY A 9 9.89 4.17 -6.87
CA GLY A 9 9.16 3.05 -6.29
C GLY A 9 8.75 2.00 -7.33
N ALA A 10 8.31 2.44 -8.51
CA ALA A 10 7.98 1.53 -9.62
C ALA A 10 9.23 0.76 -10.08
N ARG A 11 10.35 1.44 -10.26
CA ARG A 11 11.63 0.79 -10.63
C ARG A 11 12.08 -0.24 -9.58
N ALA A 12 11.97 0.11 -8.30
CA ALA A 12 12.28 -0.82 -7.21
C ALA A 12 11.37 -2.06 -7.25
N ALA A 13 10.07 -1.87 -7.48
CA ALA A 13 9.11 -2.97 -7.59
C ALA A 13 9.39 -3.86 -8.80
N GLU A 14 9.61 -3.29 -9.99
CA GLU A 14 9.91 -4.04 -11.21
C GLU A 14 11.25 -4.81 -11.09
N TRP A 15 12.22 -4.24 -10.40
CA TRP A 15 13.48 -4.95 -10.14
C TRP A 15 13.28 -6.13 -9.18
N LEU A 16 12.42 -5.99 -8.17
CA LEU A 16 12.13 -7.06 -7.19
C LEU A 16 11.28 -8.20 -7.76
N ARG A 17 10.31 -7.93 -8.63
CA ARG A 17 9.35 -8.92 -9.14
C ARG A 17 10.00 -10.21 -9.66
N PRO A 18 10.99 -10.17 -10.58
CA PRO A 18 11.64 -11.38 -11.08
C PRO A 18 12.42 -12.12 -10.01
N LEU A 19 12.91 -11.43 -8.98
CA LEU A 19 13.62 -12.03 -7.87
C LEU A 19 12.68 -12.78 -6.91
N ILE A 20 11.48 -12.26 -6.72
CA ILE A 20 10.43 -12.85 -5.88
C ILE A 20 9.83 -14.09 -6.56
N ARG A 21 9.63 -14.06 -7.88
CA ARG A 21 9.13 -15.21 -8.64
C ARG A 21 10.07 -16.42 -8.60
N ARG A 22 11.35 -16.21 -8.46
CA ARG A 22 12.33 -17.27 -8.26
C ARG A 22 12.20 -17.81 -6.83
N ALA A 23 11.32 -18.78 -6.63
CA ALA A 23 10.90 -19.31 -5.33
C ALA A 23 12.08 -19.68 -4.41
N GLY A 24 11.92 -19.41 -3.11
CA GLY A 24 12.78 -19.89 -2.03
C GLY A 24 13.92 -18.98 -1.60
N GLY A 25 13.98 -17.74 -2.10
CA GLY A 25 14.97 -16.76 -1.66
C GLY A 25 14.59 -16.04 -0.34
N PRO A 26 15.55 -15.41 0.34
CA PRO A 26 15.28 -14.58 1.51
C PRO A 26 14.34 -13.43 1.16
N LEU A 27 13.59 -12.95 2.17
CA LEU A 27 12.78 -11.74 2.00
C LEU A 27 13.68 -10.59 1.53
N ARG A 28 13.33 -10.01 0.39
CA ARG A 28 14.05 -8.89 -0.20
C ARG A 28 13.25 -7.61 -0.05
N CYS A 29 13.95 -6.52 0.22
CA CYS A 29 13.37 -5.19 0.35
C CYS A 29 14.27 -4.18 -0.34
N GLU A 30 13.66 -3.30 -1.11
CA GLU A 30 14.28 -2.08 -1.65
C GLU A 30 13.71 -0.87 -0.92
N ASN A 31 14.54 0.09 -0.59
CA ASN A 31 14.11 1.32 0.06
C ASN A 31 14.34 2.52 -0.87
N VAL A 32 13.27 3.25 -1.15
CA VAL A 32 13.35 4.55 -1.83
C VAL A 32 13.45 5.61 -0.76
N VAL A 33 14.64 6.15 -0.56
CA VAL A 33 14.96 7.10 0.52
C VAL A 33 14.87 8.53 0.01
N VAL A 34 14.23 9.41 0.79
CA VAL A 34 14.28 10.87 0.58
C VAL A 34 15.35 11.43 1.48
N LEU A 35 16.38 12.01 0.89
CA LEU A 35 17.48 12.64 1.61
C LEU A 35 17.26 14.16 1.67
N GLY A 36 17.36 14.70 2.88
CA GLY A 36 17.25 16.13 3.13
C GLY A 36 15.82 16.65 3.15
N GLU A 37 15.71 17.91 3.51
CA GLU A 37 14.43 18.62 3.56
C GLU A 37 13.98 19.08 2.17
N VAL A 38 12.67 19.05 1.97
CA VAL A 38 12.02 19.60 0.79
C VAL A 38 11.36 20.91 1.18
N PRO A 39 11.86 22.06 0.73
CA PRO A 39 11.32 23.37 1.13
C PRO A 39 9.81 23.47 0.93
N GLY A 40 9.08 23.77 2.02
CA GLY A 40 7.64 23.98 1.99
C GLY A 40 6.78 22.74 1.81
N VAL A 41 7.37 21.54 1.80
CA VAL A 41 6.64 20.26 1.64
C VAL A 41 6.99 19.30 2.77
N ARG A 42 5.99 18.83 3.49
CA ARG A 42 6.19 17.76 4.48
C ARG A 42 6.34 16.41 3.76
N HIS A 43 7.28 15.60 4.18
CA HIS A 43 7.50 14.26 3.59
C HIS A 43 6.23 13.40 3.62
N ARG A 44 5.39 13.53 4.66
CA ARG A 44 4.09 12.85 4.75
C ARG A 44 3.17 13.16 3.55
N ASP A 45 3.11 14.43 3.15
CA ASP A 45 2.29 14.87 2.02
C ASP A 45 2.89 14.40 0.69
N LEU A 46 4.21 14.48 0.58
CA LEU A 46 4.97 14.01 -0.58
C LEU A 46 4.77 12.51 -0.85
N PHE A 47 4.69 11.68 0.19
CA PHE A 47 4.53 10.23 0.06
C PHE A 47 3.08 9.79 -0.16
N ALA A 48 2.10 10.65 0.15
CA ALA A 48 0.69 10.25 0.20
C ALA A 48 0.19 9.65 -1.11
N TRP A 49 0.45 10.32 -2.23
CA TRP A 49 0.01 9.85 -3.54
C TRP A 49 0.90 8.73 -4.11
N PRO A 50 2.24 8.83 -4.15
CA PRO A 50 3.10 7.77 -4.69
C PRO A 50 2.88 6.43 -3.99
N HIS A 51 2.85 6.44 -2.65
CA HIS A 51 2.59 5.25 -1.87
C HIS A 51 1.23 4.62 -2.21
N TRP A 52 0.17 5.43 -2.32
CA TRP A 52 -1.16 4.93 -2.67
C TRP A 52 -1.19 4.31 -4.07
N ALA A 53 -0.62 4.99 -5.06
CA ALA A 53 -0.57 4.52 -6.43
C ALA A 53 0.21 3.19 -6.53
N LEU A 54 1.41 3.14 -5.95
CA LEU A 54 2.26 1.95 -5.96
C LEU A 54 1.58 0.75 -5.28
N LYS A 55 0.92 0.94 -4.16
CA LYS A 55 0.19 -0.15 -3.48
C LYS A 55 -0.91 -0.76 -4.35
N ASN A 56 -1.66 0.07 -5.08
CA ASN A 56 -2.73 -0.41 -5.94
C ASN A 56 -2.21 -1.10 -7.20
N LEU A 57 -1.09 -0.64 -7.75
CA LEU A 57 -0.45 -1.26 -8.90
C LEU A 57 0.18 -2.61 -8.56
N TYR A 58 0.91 -2.65 -7.47
CA TYR A 58 1.80 -3.77 -7.18
C TYR A 58 1.26 -4.76 -6.14
N GLY A 59 0.25 -4.37 -5.35
CA GLY A 59 -0.41 -5.29 -4.42
C GLY A 59 -0.94 -6.55 -5.10
N PRO A 60 -1.65 -6.46 -6.24
CA PRO A 60 -2.16 -7.63 -6.96
C PRO A 60 -1.09 -8.57 -7.51
N VAL A 61 0.16 -8.14 -7.62
CA VAL A 61 1.31 -8.97 -8.03
C VAL A 61 2.23 -9.33 -6.86
N GLY A 62 1.75 -9.14 -5.63
CA GLY A 62 2.42 -9.65 -4.43
C GLY A 62 3.55 -8.78 -3.91
N ILE A 63 3.53 -7.47 -4.20
CA ILE A 63 4.47 -6.51 -3.61
C ILE A 63 3.74 -5.63 -2.61
N MET A 64 4.33 -5.52 -1.43
CA MET A 64 3.91 -4.58 -0.39
C MET A 64 4.78 -3.34 -0.43
N VAL A 65 4.13 -2.18 -0.45
CA VAL A 65 4.78 -0.87 -0.34
C VAL A 65 4.35 -0.23 0.97
N GLY A 66 5.31 0.08 1.81
CA GLY A 66 5.13 0.84 3.05
C GLY A 66 5.52 2.30 2.89
N LYS A 67 5.39 3.06 3.96
CA LYS A 67 5.94 4.41 4.08
C LYS A 67 6.36 4.65 5.52
N PHE A 68 7.50 5.29 5.69
CA PHE A 68 8.01 5.73 6.98
C PHE A 68 8.44 7.18 6.86
N HIS A 69 8.17 7.96 7.90
CA HIS A 69 8.52 9.36 7.94
C HIS A 69 9.56 9.59 9.02
N GLU A 70 10.53 10.42 8.71
CA GLU A 70 11.59 10.79 9.64
C GLU A 70 11.01 11.31 10.95
N GLY A 71 11.51 10.80 12.09
CA GLY A 71 11.13 11.21 13.42
C GLY A 71 9.70 10.83 13.83
N GLU A 72 8.92 10.14 12.99
CA GLU A 72 7.58 9.69 13.35
C GLU A 72 7.67 8.42 14.19
N GLU A 73 7.09 8.48 15.39
CA GLU A 73 6.93 7.30 16.25
C GLU A 73 5.71 6.50 15.78
N GLU A 74 5.89 5.22 15.59
CA GLU A 74 4.82 4.30 15.26
C GLU A 74 4.69 3.25 16.37
N THR A 75 3.52 2.66 16.47
CA THR A 75 3.27 1.54 17.38
C THR A 75 2.98 0.29 16.56
N ALA A 76 3.72 -0.77 16.80
CA ALA A 76 3.46 -2.06 16.21
C ALA A 76 2.06 -2.58 16.65
N ARG A 77 1.49 -3.48 15.87
CA ARG A 77 0.17 -4.05 16.14
C ARG A 77 0.05 -4.72 17.53
N GLY A 78 1.16 -5.16 18.09
CA GLY A 78 1.24 -5.73 19.45
C GLY A 78 1.34 -4.69 20.57
N GLY A 79 1.32 -3.39 20.26
CA GLY A 79 1.49 -2.30 21.24
C GLY A 79 2.94 -1.93 21.51
N GLU A 80 3.90 -2.59 20.87
CA GLU A 80 5.32 -2.27 21.04
C GLU A 80 5.71 -1.01 20.24
N PRO A 81 6.53 -0.11 20.79
CA PRO A 81 7.01 1.05 20.07
C PRO A 81 7.93 0.63 18.93
N VAL A 82 7.68 1.15 17.72
CA VAL A 82 8.58 1.02 16.59
C VAL A 82 9.59 2.16 16.66
N PRO A 83 10.91 1.89 16.58
CA PRO A 83 11.89 2.96 16.57
C PRO A 83 11.59 3.99 15.47
N ALA A 84 11.73 5.27 15.80
CA ALA A 84 11.56 6.35 14.84
C ALA A 84 12.49 6.15 13.63
N ALA A 85 11.95 6.33 12.44
CA ALA A 85 12.74 6.22 11.22
C ALA A 85 13.77 7.36 11.16
N PRO A 86 15.06 7.05 10.91
CA PRO A 86 16.10 8.07 10.84
C PRO A 86 16.02 8.96 9.60
N VAL A 87 15.29 8.51 8.58
CA VAL A 87 15.02 9.21 7.32
C VAL A 87 13.66 8.78 6.79
N SER A 88 13.06 9.60 5.94
CA SER A 88 11.80 9.23 5.28
C SER A 88 12.05 8.30 4.09
N PHE A 89 11.30 7.19 4.00
CA PHE A 89 11.48 6.22 2.91
C PHE A 89 10.22 5.41 2.59
N LEU A 90 10.19 4.88 1.38
CA LEU A 90 9.21 3.88 0.93
C LEU A 90 9.90 2.51 0.87
N PRO A 91 9.64 1.59 1.78
CA PRO A 91 10.06 0.20 1.62
C PRO A 91 9.16 -0.49 0.60
N VAL A 92 9.80 -1.16 -0.35
CA VAL A 92 9.18 -1.97 -1.40
C VAL A 92 9.68 -3.39 -1.22
N ARG A 93 8.81 -4.34 -0.95
CA ARG A 93 9.20 -5.72 -0.64
C ARG A 93 8.18 -6.77 -1.10
N ALA A 94 8.60 -8.02 -1.11
CA ALA A 94 7.66 -9.13 -1.25
C ALA A 94 6.59 -9.09 -0.15
N ALA A 95 5.35 -9.30 -0.51
CA ALA A 95 4.25 -9.40 0.44
C ALA A 95 4.31 -10.72 1.22
N VAL A 96 4.09 -10.63 2.52
CA VAL A 96 3.83 -11.79 3.38
C VAL A 96 2.33 -12.02 3.40
N ARG A 97 1.81 -12.79 2.44
CA ARG A 97 0.36 -12.94 2.14
C ARG A 97 -0.51 -13.27 3.35
N ARG A 98 0.03 -13.96 4.37
CA ARG A 98 -0.72 -14.30 5.60
C ARG A 98 -0.78 -13.17 6.63
N ARG A 99 0.09 -12.17 6.53
CA ARG A 99 0.26 -11.10 7.53
C ARG A 99 -0.10 -9.72 7.01
N ASP A 100 0.36 -9.39 5.81
CA ASP A 100 0.28 -8.05 5.26
C ASP A 100 -1.15 -7.56 4.96
N PRO A 101 -2.12 -8.40 4.58
CA PRO A 101 -3.51 -7.95 4.43
C PRO A 101 -4.08 -7.31 5.70
N ALA A 102 -3.59 -7.71 6.87
CA ALA A 102 -4.00 -7.12 8.14
C ALA A 102 -3.61 -5.65 8.32
N PHE A 103 -2.62 -5.16 7.58
CA PHE A 103 -2.27 -3.73 7.56
C PHE A 103 -3.13 -2.91 6.61
N LEU A 104 -4.01 -3.55 5.84
CA LEU A 104 -4.82 -2.93 4.80
C LEU A 104 -6.31 -2.85 5.19
N HIS A 105 -6.62 -2.85 6.49
CA HIS A 105 -8.00 -2.83 7.00
C HIS A 105 -8.83 -1.65 6.46
N ALA A 106 -8.19 -0.49 6.22
CA ALA A 106 -8.84 0.68 5.62
C ALA A 106 -9.09 0.54 4.11
N THR A 107 -8.57 -0.52 3.48
CA THR A 107 -8.67 -0.78 2.03
C THR A 107 -8.92 -2.27 1.79
N PRO A 108 -10.12 -2.79 2.14
CA PRO A 108 -10.39 -4.23 2.12
C PRO A 108 -10.22 -4.86 0.74
N GLY A 109 -10.58 -4.17 -0.34
CA GLY A 109 -10.36 -4.66 -1.70
C GLY A 109 -8.87 -4.90 -2.01
N LEU A 110 -8.00 -4.00 -1.57
CA LEU A 110 -6.56 -4.16 -1.72
C LEU A 110 -6.01 -5.29 -0.81
N ALA A 111 -6.59 -5.46 0.39
CA ALA A 111 -6.23 -6.57 1.28
C ALA A 111 -6.53 -7.93 0.63
N VAL A 112 -7.70 -8.07 0.00
CA VAL A 112 -8.08 -9.28 -0.75
C VAL A 112 -7.15 -9.49 -1.94
N ALA A 113 -6.89 -8.46 -2.74
CA ALA A 113 -5.99 -8.54 -3.88
C ALA A 113 -4.57 -8.97 -3.47
N LEU A 114 -4.07 -8.44 -2.35
CA LEU A 114 -2.74 -8.81 -1.82
C LEU A 114 -2.71 -10.26 -1.30
N ALA A 115 -3.78 -10.71 -0.62
CA ALA A 115 -3.87 -12.07 -0.09
C ALA A 115 -3.88 -13.13 -1.20
N SER A 116 -4.56 -12.84 -2.32
CA SER A 116 -4.66 -13.68 -3.51
C SER A 116 -3.64 -13.34 -4.60
N ALA A 117 -2.65 -12.50 -4.28
CA ALA A 117 -1.72 -11.98 -5.27
C ALA A 117 -0.95 -13.08 -6.01
N GLU A 118 -0.87 -12.94 -7.31
CA GLU A 118 -0.08 -13.80 -8.19
C GLU A 118 0.66 -12.95 -9.21
N ASP A 119 1.98 -13.11 -9.27
CA ASP A 119 2.78 -12.47 -10.29
C ASP A 119 2.99 -13.42 -11.47
N ASP A 120 2.13 -13.29 -12.45
CA ASP A 120 2.15 -13.99 -13.73
C ASP A 120 3.08 -13.33 -14.77
N GLY A 121 3.77 -12.27 -14.39
CA GLY A 121 4.66 -11.50 -15.28
C GLY A 121 3.96 -10.42 -16.09
N ARG A 122 2.65 -10.19 -15.86
CA ARG A 122 1.89 -9.14 -16.56
C ARG A 122 2.52 -7.76 -16.41
N ASP A 123 2.32 -6.93 -17.43
CA ASP A 123 2.60 -5.51 -17.32
C ASP A 123 1.54 -4.84 -16.40
N VAL A 124 1.98 -4.35 -15.24
CA VAL A 124 1.10 -3.67 -14.29
C VAL A 124 0.63 -2.31 -14.80
N PHE A 125 1.28 -1.77 -15.82
CA PHE A 125 0.93 -0.49 -16.46
C PHE A 125 0.01 -0.63 -17.67
N ALA A 126 -0.28 -1.85 -18.15
CA ALA A 126 -1.06 -2.08 -19.37
C ALA A 126 -2.40 -1.32 -19.42
N HIS A 127 -3.02 -1.06 -18.25
CA HIS A 127 -4.31 -0.39 -18.14
C HIS A 127 -4.23 0.93 -17.34
N VAL A 128 -3.03 1.43 -17.15
CA VAL A 128 -2.77 2.66 -16.40
C VAL A 128 -2.56 3.80 -17.39
N PRO A 129 -3.18 4.96 -17.18
CA PRO A 129 -2.93 6.12 -18.02
C PRO A 129 -1.46 6.52 -18.01
N HIS A 130 -0.91 6.80 -19.17
CA HIS A 130 0.49 7.25 -19.31
C HIS A 130 0.65 8.75 -19.06
N ASP A 131 -0.44 9.52 -19.23
CA ASP A 131 -0.44 10.94 -18.89
C ASP A 131 -0.48 11.15 -17.36
N TRP A 132 0.32 12.06 -16.88
CA TRP A 132 0.45 12.32 -15.43
C TRP A 132 -0.84 12.79 -14.77
N GLN A 133 -1.61 13.64 -15.44
CA GLN A 133 -2.89 14.14 -14.89
C GLN A 133 -3.95 13.05 -14.88
N GLU A 134 -4.00 12.24 -15.93
CA GLU A 134 -4.88 11.10 -16.01
C GLU A 134 -4.53 10.02 -14.98
N LEU A 135 -3.23 9.74 -14.76
CA LEU A 135 -2.75 8.84 -13.73
C LEU A 135 -3.18 9.31 -12.33
N ARG A 136 -3.07 10.59 -12.03
CA ARG A 136 -3.56 11.16 -10.77
C ARG A 136 -5.09 11.06 -10.64
N ALA A 137 -5.82 11.29 -11.70
CA ALA A 137 -7.27 11.13 -11.72
C ALA A 137 -7.68 9.67 -11.53
N TRP A 138 -6.98 8.73 -12.16
CA TRP A 138 -7.19 7.30 -11.99
C TRP A 138 -7.01 6.88 -10.53
N THR A 139 -5.94 7.28 -9.88
CA THR A 139 -5.69 6.95 -8.47
C THR A 139 -6.71 7.56 -7.51
N LYS A 140 -7.28 8.72 -7.83
CA LYS A 140 -8.38 9.31 -7.06
C LYS A 140 -9.65 8.46 -7.13
N ARG A 141 -9.92 7.84 -8.28
CA ARG A 141 -11.07 6.90 -8.42
C ARG A 141 -10.90 5.66 -7.54
N LEU A 142 -9.67 5.13 -7.41
CA LEU A 142 -9.38 4.01 -6.52
C LEU A 142 -9.63 4.31 -5.04
N ARG A 143 -9.54 5.56 -4.62
CA ARG A 143 -9.80 6.00 -3.24
C ARG A 143 -11.29 6.11 -2.90
N ARG A 144 -12.17 6.05 -3.89
CA ARG A 144 -13.60 6.15 -3.65
C ARG A 144 -14.07 4.83 -3.03
N PRO A 145 -14.50 4.81 -1.74
CA PRO A 145 -15.16 3.63 -1.22
C PRO A 145 -16.38 3.38 -2.08
N GLU A 146 -16.58 2.14 -2.50
CA GLU A 146 -17.86 1.75 -3.09
C GLU A 146 -18.94 2.18 -2.12
N ARG A 147 -19.89 3.03 -2.56
CA ARG A 147 -21.08 3.32 -1.77
C ARG A 147 -21.70 1.96 -1.49
N PRO A 148 -21.98 1.62 -0.21
CA PRO A 148 -22.78 0.44 0.05
C PRO A 148 -24.05 0.61 -0.79
N SER A 149 -24.33 -0.36 -1.64
CA SER A 149 -25.59 -0.43 -2.35
C SER A 149 -26.67 -0.33 -1.28
N THR A 150 -27.52 0.70 -1.36
CA THR A 150 -28.71 0.84 -0.52
C THR A 150 -29.63 -0.32 -0.83
N GLY A 151 -29.41 -1.44 -0.16
CA GLY A 151 -30.13 -2.69 -0.26
C GLY A 151 -30.42 -3.21 1.12
N SER A 152 -31.65 -2.95 1.59
CA SER A 152 -32.35 -3.49 2.77
C SER A 152 -31.71 -3.23 4.15
N GLU A 153 -32.31 -2.28 4.84
CA GLU A 153 -32.35 -2.20 6.29
C GLU A 153 -32.82 -3.55 6.86
N THR A 154 -31.90 -4.36 7.31
CA THR A 154 -32.26 -5.47 8.19
C THR A 154 -32.21 -4.91 9.61
N THR A 155 -33.39 -4.52 10.10
CA THR A 155 -33.68 -4.17 11.47
C THR A 155 -33.18 -5.27 12.40
N TRP A 156 -32.11 -5.03 13.14
CA TRP A 156 -31.72 -5.87 14.26
C TRP A 156 -32.64 -5.61 15.45
N ALA A 157 -33.78 -6.33 15.45
CA ALA A 157 -34.63 -6.39 16.61
C ALA A 157 -33.84 -7.02 17.77
N SER A 158 -33.83 -6.29 18.87
CA SER A 158 -33.37 -6.65 20.19
C SER A 158 -33.74 -8.09 20.57
N ARG A 159 -32.74 -8.98 20.70
CA ARG A 159 -32.92 -10.20 21.51
C ARG A 159 -32.44 -9.92 22.92
N SER A 160 -33.41 -9.72 23.81
CA SER A 160 -33.25 -9.81 25.24
C SER A 160 -32.75 -11.23 25.61
N TRP A 161 -31.68 -11.29 26.40
CA TRP A 161 -31.23 -12.51 27.04
C TRP A 161 -32.10 -12.72 28.29
N PRO A 162 -32.63 -13.93 28.53
CA PRO A 162 -33.22 -14.26 29.81
C PRO A 162 -32.08 -14.59 30.79
N GLY A 163 -32.05 -13.91 31.91
CA GLY A 163 -31.18 -14.26 33.04
C GLY A 163 -31.70 -15.49 33.77
N SER A 164 -30.82 -16.30 34.25
CA SER A 164 -30.85 -17.05 35.51
C SER A 164 -29.45 -17.61 35.73
#